data_90a7e4be3551bb8cdc9769947aec519c
#
_entry.id   90a7e4be3551bb8cdc9769947aec519c
#
_cell.length_a   1.000
_cell.length_b   1.000
_cell.length_c   1.000
_cell.angle_alpha   90.00
_cell.angle_beta   90.00
_cell.angle_gamma   90.00
#
_symmetry.space_group_name_H-M   'P 1'
#
loop_
_entity.id
_entity.type
_entity.pdbx_description
1 polymer ?
#
loop_
_entity_poly.entity_id
_entity_poly.type
_entity_poly.pdbx_seq_one_letter_code
_entity_poly.pdbx_strand_id
1 'polypeptide(L)'
;MFKSLLTASLLGFSAAFPSFSGPGLSPRSTCSGNTATTRSEWCDYSIDTDYTSESPDTGVTREYYFELTETTASPDGYERYVQTINGSIPGPTIIADWGDTVVVHLTNSLSSSTNGTSLHFHGIRQNYTNQNDGVSSITQCPTPPGSSITYTWKAEQYGSTWYHSHFALQAWQGVFGGIIINGPATSDYDEDLGHLFLNDWSHETVDALYLDAETSGPPTLDNGLINGTNVYGDDDDDDQTGTRFNVSVTEDSSYRLRLVNAAVDSHFAFMIDNHTMTVIAMDLVPIEPFTTDVIYMGMGQRYDVIITADQAAVADSFWIRAIPQSACSENDSTDNIKGILYYGSSTTTPSTSKPSSYTSGQDCVDMDASDLVPYISQTISSATSEGEETAKVAFNSDNLFKWYLNSTTMVVEWSDPTLLQVYDNTTSFDTSNAVIELPDADVWVYLVIATTFTVPHPIHLHGHDFLILAQGSGTYSSDSVTLNMDNPPRRDTAMLPSAGYLVIAFKTDNPGAWLMHCHIGWHTSEGFALQFVERQDEITALIDYDSLSDTCDAWTTYEDTYSVEQDDSGV
;
A
#
# COMPACT_ATOMS: atom_id res chain seq x y z
N MET A 1 13.95 1.93 -69.75
CA MET A 1 12.85 2.38 -68.89
C MET A 1 12.60 1.28 -67.87
N PHE A 2 13.31 1.29 -66.80
CA PHE A 2 13.13 0.33 -65.70
C PHE A 2 12.54 1.08 -64.51
N LYS A 3 11.33 0.67 -64.11
CA LYS A 3 10.74 1.08 -62.82
C LYS A 3 11.19 0.10 -61.76
N SER A 4 11.97 0.58 -60.82
CA SER A 4 12.35 -0.18 -59.63
C SER A 4 11.27 0.03 -58.57
N LEU A 5 10.58 -1.03 -58.14
CA LEU A 5 9.74 -1.06 -56.97
C LEU A 5 10.66 -1.30 -55.74
N LEU A 6 10.72 -0.33 -54.84
CA LEU A 6 11.21 -0.56 -53.49
C LEU A 6 10.04 -1.08 -52.66
N THR A 7 10.12 -2.33 -52.25
CA THR A 7 9.29 -2.89 -51.17
C THR A 7 9.97 -2.59 -49.86
N ALA A 8 9.39 -1.68 -49.06
CA ALA A 8 9.78 -1.47 -47.66
C ALA A 8 9.12 -2.57 -46.83
N SER A 9 9.92 -3.48 -46.30
CA SER A 9 9.48 -4.44 -45.28
C SER A 9 9.45 -3.71 -43.93
N LEU A 10 8.27 -3.47 -43.39
CA LEU A 10 8.06 -3.12 -41.99
C LEU A 10 8.41 -4.35 -41.15
N LEU A 11 9.56 -4.31 -40.51
CA LEU A 11 9.87 -5.20 -39.40
C LEU A 11 9.14 -4.65 -38.16
N GLY A 12 7.98 -5.22 -37.86
CA GLY A 12 7.33 -5.03 -36.58
C GLY A 12 8.22 -5.65 -35.49
N PHE A 13 8.83 -4.82 -34.65
CA PHE A 13 9.38 -5.28 -33.39
C PHE A 13 8.19 -5.53 -32.45
N SER A 14 7.75 -6.77 -32.40
CA SER A 14 6.92 -7.26 -31.29
C SER A 14 7.86 -7.31 -30.07
N ALA A 15 7.76 -6.34 -29.17
CA ALA A 15 8.36 -6.45 -27.85
C ALA A 15 7.59 -7.57 -27.13
N ALA A 16 8.16 -8.75 -27.08
CA ALA A 16 7.69 -9.81 -26.20
C ALA A 16 7.98 -9.34 -24.76
N PHE A 17 6.95 -8.95 -24.04
CA PHE A 17 7.04 -8.85 -22.59
C PHE A 17 7.43 -10.23 -22.04
N PRO A 18 8.35 -10.29 -21.08
CA PRO A 18 8.74 -11.55 -20.50
C PRO A 18 7.50 -12.19 -19.85
N SER A 19 7.07 -13.33 -20.38
CA SER A 19 6.19 -14.23 -19.64
C SER A 19 6.90 -14.52 -18.33
N PHE A 20 6.26 -14.22 -17.20
CA PHE A 20 6.73 -14.57 -15.87
C PHE A 20 6.75 -16.10 -15.75
N SER A 21 7.79 -16.74 -16.27
CA SER A 21 8.35 -17.95 -15.73
C SER A 21 9.54 -17.52 -14.87
N GLY A 22 9.28 -16.66 -13.88
CA GLY A 22 10.23 -16.43 -12.83
C GLY A 22 10.47 -17.78 -12.13
N PRO A 23 11.72 -18.16 -11.83
CA PRO A 23 11.93 -19.23 -10.86
C PRO A 23 11.15 -18.81 -9.62
N GLY A 24 10.29 -19.69 -9.11
CA GLY A 24 9.59 -19.45 -7.85
C GLY A 24 10.58 -18.83 -6.87
N LEU A 25 10.18 -17.80 -6.14
CA LEU A 25 11.03 -17.13 -5.17
C LEU A 25 11.51 -18.18 -4.18
N SER A 26 12.59 -18.89 -4.56
CA SER A 26 13.21 -19.84 -3.67
C SER A 26 13.69 -19.06 -2.47
N PRO A 27 13.21 -19.35 -1.27
CA PRO A 27 13.69 -18.69 -0.08
C PRO A 27 15.21 -18.85 -0.08
N ARG A 28 15.95 -17.76 -0.22
CA ARG A 28 17.38 -17.73 0.06
C ARG A 28 17.61 -17.75 1.57
N SER A 29 16.75 -18.44 2.30
CA SER A 29 16.91 -18.55 3.72
C SER A 29 18.10 -19.48 3.98
N THR A 30 19.14 -18.88 4.51
CA THR A 30 20.20 -19.64 5.20
C THR A 30 19.67 -20.18 6.54
N CYS A 31 18.42 -19.86 6.90
CA CYS A 31 17.77 -20.31 8.12
C CYS A 31 17.46 -21.81 8.05
N SER A 32 18.14 -22.57 8.89
CA SER A 32 17.78 -23.98 9.10
C SER A 32 16.43 -24.07 9.80
N GLY A 33 15.59 -25.01 9.38
CA GLY A 33 14.30 -25.28 10.03
C GLY A 33 13.08 -24.84 9.23
N ASN A 34 13.14 -23.76 8.45
CA ASN A 34 12.02 -23.32 7.61
C ASN A 34 11.94 -24.16 6.33
N THR A 35 10.97 -25.06 6.27
CA THR A 35 10.70 -25.96 5.13
C THR A 35 9.22 -25.94 4.77
N ALA A 36 8.83 -26.57 3.69
CA ALA A 36 7.43 -26.67 3.27
C ALA A 36 6.46 -27.24 4.35
N THR A 37 6.99 -27.96 5.34
CA THR A 37 6.22 -28.58 6.42
C THR A 37 6.57 -28.07 7.82
N THR A 38 7.33 -26.99 7.90
CA THR A 38 7.78 -26.35 9.13
C THR A 38 7.92 -24.84 8.92
N ARG A 39 6.93 -24.21 8.27
CA ARG A 39 6.96 -22.77 8.00
C ARG A 39 6.91 -21.90 9.26
N SER A 40 6.47 -22.46 10.39
CA SER A 40 6.50 -21.79 11.69
C SER A 40 7.90 -21.59 12.27
N GLU A 41 8.90 -22.30 11.77
CA GLU A 41 10.30 -22.21 12.25
C GLU A 41 11.12 -21.19 11.45
N TRP A 42 12.01 -20.47 12.12
CA TRP A 42 12.90 -19.50 11.50
C TRP A 42 14.23 -19.41 12.25
N CYS A 43 15.22 -20.23 11.89
CA CYS A 43 16.51 -20.34 12.58
C CYS A 43 16.36 -20.65 14.09
N ASP A 44 16.82 -19.72 14.94
CA ASP A 44 16.68 -19.80 16.40
C ASP A 44 15.36 -19.17 16.90
N TYR A 45 14.52 -18.70 15.98
CA TYR A 45 13.22 -18.05 16.22
C TYR A 45 12.08 -18.86 15.63
N SER A 46 10.86 -18.48 15.93
CA SER A 46 9.64 -19.11 15.41
C SER A 46 8.50 -18.12 15.30
N ILE A 47 7.36 -18.57 14.82
CA ILE A 47 6.12 -17.79 14.81
C ILE A 47 5.67 -17.35 16.20
N ASP A 48 6.10 -18.06 17.26
CA ASP A 48 5.80 -17.72 18.67
C ASP A 48 6.67 -16.57 19.20
N THR A 49 7.67 -16.11 18.45
CA THR A 49 8.51 -14.97 18.84
C THR A 49 7.74 -13.66 18.66
N ASP A 50 7.63 -12.89 19.74
CA ASP A 50 7.04 -11.56 19.68
C ASP A 50 7.98 -10.57 18.97
N TYR A 51 7.78 -10.39 17.66
CA TYR A 51 8.59 -9.53 16.81
C TYR A 51 8.51 -8.05 17.18
N THR A 52 7.54 -7.63 17.98
CA THR A 52 7.46 -6.24 18.47
C THR A 52 8.47 -5.96 19.57
N SER A 53 9.03 -6.99 20.19
CA SER A 53 10.00 -6.90 21.30
C SER A 53 11.36 -7.54 20.97
N GLU A 54 11.42 -8.46 20.01
CA GLU A 54 12.64 -9.18 19.66
C GLU A 54 12.68 -9.50 18.17
N SER A 55 13.81 -9.18 17.52
CA SER A 55 14.08 -9.53 16.13
C SER A 55 15.51 -10.07 15.96
N PRO A 56 15.76 -10.93 14.95
CA PRO A 56 17.12 -11.36 14.63
C PRO A 56 18.03 -10.16 14.32
N ASP A 57 19.33 -10.38 14.51
CA ASP A 57 20.37 -9.53 13.93
C ASP A 57 21.23 -10.38 13.02
N THR A 58 20.95 -10.32 11.72
CA THR A 58 21.64 -11.16 10.71
C THR A 58 23.01 -10.59 10.35
N GLY A 59 23.26 -9.29 10.60
CA GLY A 59 24.42 -8.57 10.11
C GLY A 59 24.49 -8.46 8.58
N VAL A 60 23.42 -8.80 7.87
CA VAL A 60 23.33 -8.75 6.40
C VAL A 60 22.70 -7.44 5.98
N THR A 61 23.31 -6.79 4.97
CA THR A 61 22.74 -5.60 4.32
C THR A 61 22.26 -5.98 2.91
N ARG A 62 21.05 -5.59 2.58
CA ARG A 62 20.43 -5.71 1.25
C ARG A 62 20.38 -4.34 0.61
N GLU A 63 21.13 -4.13 -0.45
CA GLU A 63 21.20 -2.85 -1.17
C GLU A 63 20.39 -2.90 -2.47
N TYR A 64 19.60 -1.86 -2.69
CA TYR A 64 18.77 -1.69 -3.88
C TYR A 64 19.04 -0.33 -4.51
N TYR A 65 19.12 -0.30 -5.84
CA TYR A 65 19.34 0.90 -6.63
C TYR A 65 18.11 1.12 -7.51
N PHE A 66 17.33 2.13 -7.17
CA PHE A 66 16.11 2.49 -7.83
C PHE A 66 16.31 3.77 -8.64
N GLU A 67 15.90 3.73 -9.88
CA GLU A 67 15.88 4.88 -10.76
C GLU A 67 14.42 5.20 -11.13
N LEU A 68 13.95 6.36 -10.69
CA LEU A 68 12.66 6.90 -11.09
C LEU A 68 12.80 7.49 -12.48
N THR A 69 12.05 6.95 -13.43
CA THR A 69 12.05 7.37 -14.84
C THR A 69 10.62 7.57 -15.34
N GLU A 70 10.49 8.30 -16.42
CA GLU A 70 9.21 8.51 -17.11
C GLU A 70 9.24 7.89 -18.51
N THR A 71 8.09 7.35 -18.92
CA THR A 71 7.92 6.71 -20.23
C THR A 71 6.44 6.67 -20.62
N THR A 72 6.11 6.01 -21.73
CA THR A 72 4.76 5.55 -22.00
C THR A 72 4.67 4.03 -21.80
N ALA A 73 3.52 3.55 -21.32
CA ALA A 73 3.23 2.14 -21.14
C ALA A 73 1.78 1.84 -21.52
N SER A 74 1.49 0.57 -21.83
CA SER A 74 0.17 0.09 -22.23
C SER A 74 -0.23 -1.16 -21.44
N PRO A 75 -0.43 -1.05 -20.10
CA PRO A 75 -0.73 -2.19 -19.23
C PRO A 75 -1.95 -3.00 -19.63
N ASP A 76 -2.96 -2.33 -20.18
CA ASP A 76 -4.21 -2.90 -20.67
C ASP A 76 -4.37 -2.76 -22.19
N GLY A 77 -3.29 -2.37 -22.88
CA GLY A 77 -3.28 -2.15 -24.33
C GLY A 77 -3.53 -0.70 -24.74
N TYR A 78 -3.95 0.18 -23.81
CA TYR A 78 -4.06 1.61 -24.03
C TYR A 78 -2.78 2.32 -23.58
N GLU A 79 -2.15 3.10 -24.47
CA GLU A 79 -0.89 3.80 -24.19
C GLU A 79 -1.13 5.11 -23.42
N ARG A 80 -0.47 5.30 -22.28
CA ARG A 80 -0.42 6.56 -21.57
C ARG A 80 0.96 6.85 -20.97
N TYR A 81 1.18 8.10 -20.54
CA TYR A 81 2.32 8.49 -19.74
C TYR A 81 2.31 7.79 -18.37
N VAL A 82 3.47 7.33 -17.95
CA VAL A 82 3.70 6.70 -16.65
C VAL A 82 5.04 7.11 -16.07
N GLN A 83 5.15 7.00 -14.75
CA GLN A 83 6.41 7.06 -14.02
C GLN A 83 6.70 5.69 -13.42
N THR A 84 7.95 5.26 -13.45
CA THR A 84 8.29 3.87 -13.12
C THR A 84 9.57 3.80 -12.30
N ILE A 85 9.68 2.78 -11.45
CA ILE A 85 10.96 2.40 -10.83
C ILE A 85 11.63 1.35 -11.72
N ASN A 86 12.84 1.67 -12.21
CA ASN A 86 13.63 0.80 -13.09
C ASN A 86 12.86 0.32 -14.33
N GLY A 87 11.93 1.14 -14.85
CA GLY A 87 11.22 0.89 -16.10
C GLY A 87 10.08 -0.13 -16.04
N SER A 88 9.57 -0.49 -14.86
CA SER A 88 8.48 -1.47 -14.71
C SER A 88 7.36 -1.00 -13.78
N ILE A 89 6.15 -1.52 -13.99
CA ILE A 89 4.96 -1.40 -13.14
C ILE A 89 4.39 -2.81 -12.91
N PRO A 90 4.34 -3.30 -11.66
CA PRO A 90 5.00 -2.77 -10.47
C PRO A 90 6.51 -2.67 -10.64
N GLY A 91 7.16 -1.81 -9.84
CA GLY A 91 8.62 -1.73 -9.73
C GLY A 91 9.25 -3.00 -9.12
N PRO A 92 10.59 -3.08 -9.07
CA PRO A 92 11.30 -4.25 -8.53
C PRO A 92 10.92 -4.54 -7.07
N THR A 93 10.75 -5.82 -6.74
CA THR A 93 10.47 -6.24 -5.36
C THR A 93 11.73 -6.18 -4.49
N ILE A 94 11.63 -5.52 -3.34
CA ILE A 94 12.62 -5.60 -2.25
C ILE A 94 12.43 -6.93 -1.54
N ILE A 95 13.48 -7.73 -1.39
CA ILE A 95 13.46 -9.02 -0.69
C ILE A 95 14.52 -9.00 0.39
N ALA A 96 14.10 -9.13 1.64
CA ALA A 96 14.97 -9.23 2.81
C ALA A 96 14.59 -10.43 3.66
N ASP A 97 15.48 -10.86 4.54
CA ASP A 97 15.18 -11.81 5.59
C ASP A 97 14.92 -11.04 6.90
N TRP A 98 14.08 -11.55 7.78
CA TRP A 98 13.82 -10.97 9.09
C TRP A 98 15.13 -10.72 9.84
N GLY A 99 15.38 -9.46 10.21
CA GLY A 99 16.60 -8.98 10.86
C GLY A 99 17.69 -8.44 9.92
N ASP A 100 17.49 -8.45 8.58
CA ASP A 100 18.40 -7.80 7.63
C ASP A 100 18.29 -6.26 7.75
N THR A 101 19.36 -5.58 7.36
CA THR A 101 19.32 -4.14 7.08
C THR A 101 19.03 -3.93 5.60
N VAL A 102 18.06 -3.09 5.29
CA VAL A 102 17.72 -2.71 3.90
C VAL A 102 18.20 -1.30 3.62
N VAL A 103 18.88 -1.13 2.49
CA VAL A 103 19.34 0.17 1.99
C VAL A 103 18.79 0.37 0.59
N VAL A 104 18.07 1.46 0.38
CA VAL A 104 17.49 1.81 -0.92
C VAL A 104 18.04 3.16 -1.37
N HIS A 105 18.74 3.15 -2.50
CA HIS A 105 19.24 4.35 -3.17
C HIS A 105 18.25 4.72 -4.27
N LEU A 106 17.53 5.82 -4.10
CA LEU A 106 16.58 6.33 -5.08
C LEU A 106 17.21 7.50 -5.83
N THR A 107 17.26 7.43 -7.15
CA THR A 107 17.66 8.51 -8.04
C THR A 107 16.45 9.03 -8.82
N ASN A 108 16.18 10.31 -8.73
CA ASN A 108 15.14 10.97 -9.51
C ASN A 108 15.70 11.37 -10.89
N SER A 109 15.38 10.60 -11.93
CA SER A 109 15.79 10.83 -13.33
C SER A 109 14.65 11.40 -14.19
N LEU A 110 13.62 12.02 -13.57
CA LEU A 110 12.56 12.70 -14.33
C LEU A 110 13.16 13.91 -15.09
N SER A 111 12.69 14.14 -16.31
CA SER A 111 13.23 15.17 -17.19
C SER A 111 12.18 16.10 -17.80
N SER A 112 10.96 15.64 -17.98
CA SER A 112 9.84 16.42 -18.51
C SER A 112 8.85 16.87 -17.43
N SER A 113 8.95 16.30 -16.24
CA SER A 113 8.17 16.65 -15.06
C SER A 113 8.96 17.57 -14.15
N THR A 114 8.30 18.53 -13.53
CA THR A 114 8.86 19.38 -12.46
C THR A 114 8.68 18.75 -11.07
N ASN A 115 8.26 17.50 -11.02
CA ASN A 115 7.90 16.83 -9.77
C ASN A 115 9.14 16.38 -8.99
N GLY A 116 9.08 16.60 -7.68
CA GLY A 116 9.94 15.91 -6.74
C GLY A 116 9.61 14.43 -6.64
N THR A 117 10.22 13.74 -5.71
CA THR A 117 9.86 12.38 -5.34
C THR A 117 10.24 12.09 -3.89
N SER A 118 9.58 11.10 -3.32
CA SER A 118 9.98 10.43 -2.10
C SER A 118 9.58 8.96 -2.21
N LEU A 119 10.02 8.11 -1.27
CA LEU A 119 9.65 6.70 -1.28
C LEU A 119 9.31 6.24 0.13
N HIS A 120 8.04 5.96 0.35
CA HIS A 120 7.53 5.42 1.60
C HIS A 120 7.54 3.89 1.58
N PHE A 121 7.87 3.29 2.70
CA PHE A 121 7.89 1.83 2.92
C PHE A 121 6.68 1.47 3.79
N HIS A 122 5.55 1.29 3.14
CA HIS A 122 4.23 1.17 3.77
C HIS A 122 4.18 0.04 4.81
N GLY A 123 3.80 0.37 6.04
CA GLY A 123 3.69 -0.57 7.16
C GLY A 123 5.02 -0.98 7.81
N ILE A 124 6.16 -0.51 7.32
CA ILE A 124 7.44 -0.66 8.05
C ILE A 124 7.44 0.33 9.21
N ARG A 125 7.66 -0.18 10.42
CA ARG A 125 7.62 0.64 11.64
C ARG A 125 8.67 1.75 11.70
N GLN A 126 9.72 1.69 10.90
CA GLN A 126 10.83 2.65 10.95
C GLN A 126 11.30 2.90 12.38
N ASN A 127 11.49 1.83 13.15
CA ASN A 127 11.74 1.86 14.59
C ASN A 127 13.01 2.66 14.90
N TYR A 128 12.85 3.83 15.53
CA TYR A 128 13.90 4.83 15.78
C TYR A 128 14.62 5.31 14.51
N THR A 129 13.99 5.18 13.31
CA THR A 129 14.53 5.62 12.01
C THR A 129 13.51 6.44 11.21
N ASN A 130 12.68 7.22 11.91
CA ASN A 130 11.57 7.99 11.32
C ASN A 130 11.98 8.83 10.09
N GLN A 131 13.21 9.38 10.05
CA GLN A 131 13.71 10.11 8.87
C GLN A 131 13.70 9.29 7.58
N ASN A 132 13.69 7.94 7.67
CA ASN A 132 13.65 7.03 6.52
C ASN A 132 12.21 6.59 6.16
N ASP A 133 11.19 7.19 6.75
CA ASP A 133 9.78 6.88 6.43
C ASP A 133 9.37 7.34 5.03
N GLY A 134 10.07 8.36 4.51
CA GLY A 134 9.95 8.77 3.12
C GLY A 134 8.69 9.56 2.78
N VAL A 135 8.15 10.32 3.73
CA VAL A 135 7.00 11.19 3.53
C VAL A 135 7.45 12.61 3.27
N SER A 136 7.14 13.13 2.07
CA SER A 136 7.36 14.55 1.74
C SER A 136 6.66 15.45 2.76
N SER A 137 7.29 16.57 3.13
CA SER A 137 6.79 17.58 4.09
C SER A 137 6.65 17.12 5.55
N ILE A 138 6.87 15.85 5.84
CA ILE A 138 6.86 15.32 7.22
C ILE A 138 8.28 14.91 7.62
N THR A 139 8.86 13.91 6.93
CA THR A 139 10.17 13.35 7.29
C THR A 139 11.31 13.83 6.40
N GLN A 140 11.00 14.46 5.27
CA GLN A 140 11.96 14.98 4.31
C GLN A 140 11.36 16.04 3.40
N CYS A 141 12.20 16.82 2.73
CA CYS A 141 11.79 17.54 1.53
C CYS A 141 11.76 16.61 0.32
N PRO A 142 10.97 16.89 -0.74
CA PRO A 142 11.00 16.09 -1.96
C PRO A 142 12.40 16.05 -2.58
N THR A 143 12.80 14.92 -3.15
CA THR A 143 14.05 14.79 -3.90
C THR A 143 13.85 15.33 -5.31
N PRO A 144 14.51 16.44 -5.70
CA PRO A 144 14.28 17.05 -7.02
C PRO A 144 14.89 16.23 -8.15
N PRO A 145 14.47 16.42 -9.42
CA PRO A 145 15.09 15.80 -10.59
C PRO A 145 16.60 16.03 -10.65
N GLY A 146 17.35 14.97 -10.97
CA GLY A 146 18.81 14.94 -11.01
C GLY A 146 19.49 14.71 -9.67
N SER A 147 18.72 14.56 -8.58
CA SER A 147 19.21 14.26 -7.23
C SER A 147 18.92 12.83 -6.81
N SER A 148 19.52 12.41 -5.70
CA SER A 148 19.34 11.08 -5.14
C SER A 148 19.19 11.16 -3.63
N ILE A 149 18.44 10.22 -3.05
CA ILE A 149 18.28 10.02 -1.60
C ILE A 149 18.53 8.55 -1.25
N THR A 150 18.98 8.30 -0.02
CA THR A 150 19.20 6.95 0.49
C THR A 150 18.36 6.72 1.73
N TYR A 151 17.60 5.64 1.74
CA TYR A 151 16.82 5.18 2.89
C TYR A 151 17.48 3.94 3.49
N THR A 152 17.54 3.88 4.81
CA THR A 152 18.11 2.75 5.56
C THR A 152 17.20 2.36 6.71
N TRP A 153 16.76 1.11 6.73
CA TRP A 153 15.92 0.58 7.80
C TRP A 153 16.21 -0.89 8.10
N LYS A 154 15.82 -1.35 9.27
CA LYS A 154 15.97 -2.75 9.68
C LYS A 154 14.64 -3.49 9.48
N ALA A 155 14.72 -4.70 8.92
CA ALA A 155 13.58 -5.58 8.74
C ALA A 155 13.21 -6.26 10.06
N GLU A 156 12.63 -5.52 11.00
CA GLU A 156 12.25 -6.02 12.34
C GLU A 156 10.91 -6.76 12.34
N GLN A 157 10.09 -6.55 11.32
CA GLN A 157 8.86 -7.29 11.01
C GLN A 157 9.12 -8.28 9.89
N TYR A 158 8.18 -9.19 9.64
CA TYR A 158 8.23 -10.11 8.49
C TYR A 158 6.84 -10.29 7.88
N GLY A 159 6.81 -10.64 6.59
CA GLY A 159 5.57 -10.77 5.83
C GLY A 159 5.61 -10.02 4.51
N SER A 160 4.47 -9.45 4.13
CA SER A 160 4.27 -8.78 2.86
C SER A 160 3.86 -7.34 3.05
N THR A 161 4.56 -6.45 2.35
CA THR A 161 4.16 -5.06 2.23
C THR A 161 4.63 -4.50 0.90
N TRP A 162 4.63 -3.20 0.73
CA TRP A 162 4.96 -2.52 -0.51
C TRP A 162 5.62 -1.18 -0.25
N TYR A 163 6.29 -0.64 -1.24
CA TYR A 163 6.76 0.73 -1.26
C TYR A 163 6.03 1.52 -2.33
N HIS A 164 5.88 2.79 -2.11
CA HIS A 164 5.30 3.71 -3.10
C HIS A 164 5.81 5.14 -2.89
N SER A 165 5.72 5.96 -3.94
CA SER A 165 5.97 7.38 -3.76
C SER A 165 4.96 7.99 -2.78
N HIS A 166 5.45 8.88 -1.93
CA HIS A 166 4.63 9.71 -1.06
C HIS A 166 4.84 11.19 -1.37
N PHE A 167 4.87 11.49 -2.66
CA PHE A 167 4.90 12.84 -3.21
C PHE A 167 3.66 12.99 -4.08
N ALA A 168 2.68 13.78 -3.61
CA ALA A 168 1.40 13.99 -4.30
C ALA A 168 0.76 12.64 -4.75
N LEU A 169 0.26 12.56 -5.97
CA LEU A 169 -0.36 11.35 -6.53
C LEU A 169 0.62 10.46 -7.32
N GLN A 170 1.93 10.64 -7.16
CA GLN A 170 2.95 9.96 -7.97
C GLN A 170 2.93 8.43 -7.84
N ALA A 171 2.50 7.88 -6.70
CA ALA A 171 2.32 6.43 -6.52
C ALA A 171 1.47 5.82 -7.65
N TRP A 172 0.36 6.45 -7.99
CA TRP A 172 -0.62 5.99 -8.97
C TRP A 172 -0.30 6.37 -10.42
N GLN A 173 0.79 7.10 -10.63
CA GLN A 173 1.42 7.18 -11.95
C GLN A 173 2.25 5.93 -12.29
N GLY A 174 2.46 5.03 -11.31
CA GLY A 174 3.17 3.77 -11.46
C GLY A 174 4.39 3.60 -10.54
N VAL A 175 4.60 4.52 -9.58
CA VAL A 175 5.77 4.52 -8.68
C VAL A 175 5.46 3.73 -7.42
N PHE A 176 5.39 2.40 -7.57
CA PHE A 176 5.19 1.45 -6.47
C PHE A 176 5.80 0.09 -6.78
N GLY A 177 6.04 -0.73 -5.75
CA GLY A 177 6.49 -2.11 -5.89
C GLY A 177 6.49 -2.86 -4.55
N GLY A 178 6.80 -4.15 -4.57
CA GLY A 178 6.65 -5.04 -3.43
C GLY A 178 7.82 -5.01 -2.44
N ILE A 179 7.51 -5.37 -1.19
CA ILE A 179 8.50 -5.69 -0.16
C ILE A 179 8.13 -7.06 0.43
N ILE A 180 9.04 -8.01 0.36
CA ILE A 180 8.94 -9.32 1.02
C ILE A 180 10.02 -9.38 2.08
N ILE A 181 9.62 -9.52 3.33
CA ILE A 181 10.52 -9.86 4.43
C ILE A 181 10.25 -11.31 4.80
N ASN A 182 11.20 -12.19 4.48
CA ASN A 182 11.09 -13.60 4.79
C ASN A 182 11.14 -13.82 6.29
N GLY A 183 10.28 -14.68 6.79
CA GLY A 183 10.15 -15.02 8.20
C GLY A 183 9.26 -16.24 8.39
N PRO A 184 8.89 -16.58 9.63
CA PRO A 184 7.97 -17.67 9.90
C PRO A 184 6.55 -17.39 9.39
N ALA A 185 5.70 -18.42 9.33
CA ALA A 185 4.30 -18.30 8.94
C ALA A 185 3.42 -19.19 9.82
N THR A 186 2.15 -18.80 9.97
CA THR A 186 1.18 -19.52 10.80
C THR A 186 0.62 -20.78 10.13
N SER A 187 0.96 -21.04 8.87
CA SER A 187 0.54 -22.26 8.14
C SER A 187 1.61 -22.70 7.14
N ASP A 188 1.66 -23.99 6.87
CA ASP A 188 2.59 -24.59 5.92
C ASP A 188 2.15 -24.37 4.46
N TYR A 189 3.11 -24.23 3.56
CA TYR A 189 2.91 -24.13 2.11
C TYR A 189 4.16 -24.63 1.36
N ASP A 190 3.97 -25.11 0.12
CA ASP A 190 5.08 -25.64 -0.68
C ASP A 190 5.90 -24.51 -1.32
N GLU A 191 5.25 -23.59 -2.02
CA GLU A 191 5.90 -22.52 -2.80
C GLU A 191 5.30 -21.15 -2.47
N ASP A 192 6.12 -20.10 -2.63
CA ASP A 192 5.73 -18.70 -2.52
C ASP A 192 5.69 -18.08 -3.93
N LEU A 193 4.51 -17.64 -4.36
CA LEU A 193 4.30 -17.03 -5.68
C LEU A 193 4.60 -15.52 -5.70
N GLY A 194 4.94 -14.94 -4.55
CA GLY A 194 5.22 -13.51 -4.42
C GLY A 194 3.97 -12.64 -4.41
N HIS A 195 4.16 -11.37 -4.73
CA HIS A 195 3.07 -10.40 -4.69
C HIS A 195 2.08 -10.58 -5.84
N LEU A 196 0.82 -10.30 -5.50
CA LEU A 196 -0.26 -10.11 -6.43
C LEU A 196 -0.88 -8.74 -6.15
N PHE A 197 -0.41 -7.74 -6.90
CA PHE A 197 -0.92 -6.38 -6.82
C PHE A 197 -2.27 -6.27 -7.50
N LEU A 198 -3.19 -5.60 -6.80
CA LEU A 198 -4.46 -5.15 -7.33
C LEU A 198 -4.44 -3.63 -7.34
N ASN A 199 -4.60 -3.02 -8.49
CA ASN A 199 -4.72 -1.57 -8.60
C ASN A 199 -5.75 -1.18 -9.66
N ASP A 200 -6.41 -0.08 -9.46
CA ASP A 200 -7.22 0.56 -10.48
C ASP A 200 -6.32 1.24 -11.52
N TRP A 201 -6.92 1.56 -12.65
CA TRP A 201 -6.18 2.14 -13.78
C TRP A 201 -7.07 3.07 -14.58
N SER A 202 -6.50 4.17 -15.03
CA SER A 202 -7.17 5.07 -15.97
C SER A 202 -6.29 5.36 -17.18
N HIS A 203 -6.90 5.72 -18.28
CA HIS A 203 -6.24 6.12 -19.52
C HIS A 203 -5.74 7.57 -19.47
N GLU A 204 -6.30 8.37 -18.57
CA GLU A 204 -5.76 9.68 -18.20
C GLU A 204 -4.78 9.54 -17.02
N THR A 205 -3.89 10.51 -16.87
CA THR A 205 -2.98 10.53 -15.72
C THR A 205 -3.72 10.92 -14.45
N VAL A 206 -3.25 10.45 -13.30
CA VAL A 206 -3.90 10.79 -12.02
C VAL A 206 -3.82 12.30 -11.73
N ASP A 207 -2.78 12.99 -12.18
CA ASP A 207 -2.68 14.45 -12.04
C ASP A 207 -3.76 15.18 -12.85
N ALA A 208 -4.10 14.67 -14.05
CA ALA A 208 -5.19 15.22 -14.85
C ALA A 208 -6.55 14.93 -14.21
N LEU A 209 -6.75 13.72 -13.66
CA LEU A 209 -7.97 13.34 -12.96
C LEU A 209 -8.17 14.09 -11.64
N TYR A 210 -7.08 14.49 -10.97
CA TYR A 210 -7.16 15.24 -9.72
C TYR A 210 -7.84 16.59 -9.88
N LEU A 211 -7.65 17.28 -11.01
CA LEU A 211 -8.33 18.55 -11.29
C LEU A 211 -9.88 18.38 -11.32
N ASP A 212 -10.36 17.23 -11.77
CA ASP A 212 -11.77 16.91 -11.73
C ASP A 212 -12.19 16.45 -10.32
N ALA A 213 -11.37 15.67 -9.64
CA ALA A 213 -11.65 15.17 -8.29
C ALA A 213 -11.87 16.32 -7.30
N GLU A 214 -10.98 17.30 -7.26
CA GLU A 214 -11.06 18.44 -6.33
C GLU A 214 -12.22 19.42 -6.62
N THR A 215 -12.81 19.37 -7.82
CA THR A 215 -13.90 20.28 -8.21
C THR A 215 -15.25 19.61 -8.32
N SER A 216 -15.30 18.32 -8.64
CA SER A 216 -16.52 17.59 -8.99
C SER A 216 -16.72 16.30 -8.19
N GLY A 217 -15.70 15.86 -7.46
CA GLY A 217 -15.64 14.60 -6.72
C GLY A 217 -14.90 13.50 -7.49
N PRO A 218 -14.68 12.33 -6.86
CA PRO A 218 -13.86 11.26 -7.42
C PRO A 218 -14.28 10.86 -8.84
N PRO A 219 -13.33 10.71 -9.78
CA PRO A 219 -13.64 10.30 -11.15
C PRO A 219 -13.98 8.81 -11.23
N THR A 220 -14.75 8.39 -12.23
CA THR A 220 -14.87 6.99 -12.61
C THR A 220 -13.58 6.53 -13.28
N LEU A 221 -13.01 5.40 -12.86
CA LEU A 221 -11.79 4.85 -13.43
C LEU A 221 -12.09 3.86 -14.56
N ASP A 222 -11.24 3.81 -15.58
CA ASP A 222 -11.52 3.02 -16.81
C ASP A 222 -11.35 1.52 -16.58
N ASN A 223 -10.38 1.10 -15.73
CA ASN A 223 -9.99 -0.30 -15.62
C ASN A 223 -9.34 -0.59 -14.25
N GLY A 224 -8.77 -1.79 -14.11
CA GLY A 224 -7.87 -2.20 -13.05
C GLY A 224 -6.90 -3.25 -13.55
N LEU A 225 -5.80 -3.40 -12.83
CA LEU A 225 -4.70 -4.29 -13.20
C LEU A 225 -4.45 -5.32 -12.11
N ILE A 226 -4.03 -6.51 -12.52
CA ILE A 226 -3.46 -7.55 -11.65
C ILE A 226 -1.98 -7.68 -12.02
N ASN A 227 -1.08 -7.39 -11.07
CA ASN A 227 0.36 -7.34 -11.32
C ASN A 227 0.75 -6.53 -12.58
N GLY A 228 0.14 -5.35 -12.72
CA GLY A 228 0.47 -4.40 -13.77
C GLY A 228 -0.08 -4.74 -15.15
N THR A 229 -1.06 -5.65 -15.27
CA THR A 229 -1.64 -6.02 -16.57
C THR A 229 -3.12 -6.40 -16.47
N ASN A 230 -3.88 -6.09 -17.51
CA ASN A 230 -5.23 -6.58 -17.74
C ASN A 230 -5.55 -6.47 -19.24
N VAL A 231 -6.78 -6.83 -19.60
CA VAL A 231 -7.39 -6.46 -20.90
C VAL A 231 -8.28 -5.24 -20.71
N TYR A 232 -8.51 -4.50 -21.78
CA TYR A 232 -9.51 -3.45 -21.88
C TYR A 232 -10.53 -3.80 -22.96
N GLY A 233 -11.82 -3.62 -22.67
CA GLY A 233 -12.95 -4.10 -23.47
C GLY A 233 -13.53 -5.41 -22.93
N ASP A 234 -14.76 -5.72 -23.34
CA ASP A 234 -15.47 -6.91 -22.91
C ASP A 234 -14.83 -8.21 -23.43
N ASP A 235 -15.05 -9.31 -22.71
CA ASP A 235 -14.68 -10.63 -23.22
C ASP A 235 -15.51 -10.92 -24.49
N ASP A 236 -14.89 -11.48 -25.51
CA ASP A 236 -15.46 -11.76 -26.82
C ASP A 236 -15.60 -10.56 -27.79
N ASP A 237 -15.14 -9.37 -27.42
CA ASP A 237 -15.04 -8.23 -28.32
C ASP A 237 -13.82 -8.35 -29.26
N ASP A 238 -14.04 -8.14 -30.56
CA ASP A 238 -12.95 -8.15 -31.55
C ASP A 238 -11.91 -7.02 -31.32
N ASP A 239 -12.28 -5.97 -30.60
CA ASP A 239 -11.48 -4.80 -30.33
C ASP A 239 -10.83 -4.84 -28.91
N GLN A 240 -10.95 -5.94 -28.15
CA GLN A 240 -10.31 -6.08 -26.85
C GLN A 240 -8.78 -5.96 -26.98
N THR A 241 -8.18 -5.15 -26.11
CA THR A 241 -6.72 -4.91 -26.08
C THR A 241 -6.10 -5.44 -24.79
N GLY A 242 -4.78 -5.39 -24.70
CA GLY A 242 -4.05 -5.81 -23.50
C GLY A 242 -3.91 -7.32 -23.34
N THR A 243 -3.48 -7.75 -22.18
CA THR A 243 -3.29 -9.17 -21.84
C THR A 243 -3.57 -9.41 -20.36
N ARG A 244 -4.13 -10.58 -20.02
CA ARG A 244 -4.42 -10.93 -18.64
C ARG A 244 -3.18 -11.46 -17.91
N PHE A 245 -3.06 -11.10 -16.66
CA PHE A 245 -2.14 -11.77 -15.73
C PHE A 245 -2.43 -13.27 -15.71
N ASN A 246 -1.38 -14.09 -15.63
CA ASN A 246 -1.54 -15.53 -15.45
C ASN A 246 -0.42 -16.13 -14.61
N VAL A 247 -0.76 -17.20 -13.93
CA VAL A 247 0.17 -18.00 -13.12
C VAL A 247 -0.17 -19.48 -13.25
N SER A 248 0.85 -20.34 -13.24
CA SER A 248 0.67 -21.78 -13.33
C SER A 248 0.97 -22.46 -11.98
N VAL A 249 0.14 -23.42 -11.61
CA VAL A 249 0.28 -24.23 -10.40
C VAL A 249 0.35 -25.73 -10.73
N THR A 250 0.94 -26.50 -9.84
CA THR A 250 0.99 -27.97 -9.93
C THR A 250 -0.11 -28.54 -9.05
N GLU A 251 -0.85 -29.52 -9.58
CA GLU A 251 -1.89 -30.23 -8.83
C GLU A 251 -1.35 -30.76 -7.49
N ASP A 252 -2.18 -30.69 -6.45
CA ASP A 252 -1.91 -31.10 -5.07
C ASP A 252 -0.83 -30.30 -4.32
N SER A 253 -0.26 -29.24 -4.92
CA SER A 253 0.68 -28.34 -4.23
C SER A 253 -0.04 -27.14 -3.61
N SER A 254 0.53 -26.59 -2.55
CA SER A 254 0.02 -25.41 -1.84
C SER A 254 0.91 -24.19 -2.10
N TYR A 255 0.29 -23.03 -2.30
CA TYR A 255 0.95 -21.82 -2.74
C TYR A 255 0.59 -20.63 -1.86
N ARG A 256 1.60 -19.89 -1.40
CA ARG A 256 1.39 -18.58 -0.77
C ARG A 256 1.28 -17.50 -1.84
N LEU A 257 0.22 -16.71 -1.80
CA LEU A 257 0.01 -15.48 -2.55
C LEU A 257 0.04 -14.30 -1.57
N ARG A 258 0.67 -13.20 -1.99
CA ARG A 258 0.84 -11.99 -1.19
C ARG A 258 0.03 -10.86 -1.82
N LEU A 259 -1.20 -10.68 -1.37
CA LEU A 259 -2.14 -9.72 -1.91
C LEU A 259 -1.83 -8.31 -1.42
N VAL A 260 -1.81 -7.34 -2.33
CA VAL A 260 -1.63 -5.92 -2.04
C VAL A 260 -2.67 -5.12 -2.81
N ASN A 261 -3.48 -4.32 -2.12
CA ASN A 261 -4.32 -3.33 -2.79
C ASN A 261 -3.56 -2.01 -2.91
N ALA A 262 -3.06 -1.71 -4.11
CA ALA A 262 -2.34 -0.49 -4.45
C ALA A 262 -3.19 0.50 -5.29
N ALA A 263 -4.51 0.43 -5.16
CA ALA A 263 -5.44 1.30 -5.87
C ALA A 263 -5.40 2.75 -5.35
N VAL A 264 -5.75 3.71 -6.21
CA VAL A 264 -5.97 5.11 -5.79
C VAL A 264 -7.30 5.26 -5.07
N ASP A 265 -8.33 4.49 -5.48
CA ASP A 265 -9.71 4.67 -5.01
C ASP A 265 -10.52 3.37 -4.90
N SER A 266 -10.11 2.27 -5.54
CA SER A 266 -10.92 1.05 -5.60
C SER A 266 -10.70 0.11 -4.42
N HIS A 267 -11.77 -0.13 -3.65
CA HIS A 267 -11.85 -1.26 -2.72
C HIS A 267 -12.17 -2.53 -3.51
N PHE A 268 -11.40 -3.61 -3.32
CA PHE A 268 -11.57 -4.84 -4.09
C PHE A 268 -12.16 -5.99 -3.27
N ALA A 269 -13.03 -6.78 -3.91
CA ALA A 269 -13.29 -8.16 -3.52
C ALA A 269 -12.41 -9.08 -4.37
N PHE A 270 -11.47 -9.76 -3.72
CA PHE A 270 -10.57 -10.71 -4.35
C PHE A 270 -11.06 -12.14 -4.16
N MET A 271 -10.98 -12.95 -5.22
CA MET A 271 -11.34 -14.38 -5.19
C MET A 271 -10.66 -15.15 -6.31
N ILE A 272 -10.51 -16.45 -6.10
CA ILE A 272 -10.12 -17.41 -7.14
C ILE A 272 -11.25 -18.41 -7.30
N ASP A 273 -11.81 -18.51 -8.51
CA ASP A 273 -12.96 -19.40 -8.73
C ASP A 273 -12.69 -20.83 -8.27
N ASN A 274 -13.63 -21.42 -7.54
CA ASN A 274 -13.57 -22.77 -6.98
C ASN A 274 -12.47 -23.04 -5.92
N HIS A 275 -11.68 -22.04 -5.53
CA HIS A 275 -10.65 -22.21 -4.50
C HIS A 275 -11.03 -21.48 -3.22
N THR A 276 -10.83 -22.16 -2.10
CA THR A 276 -10.85 -21.56 -0.77
C THR A 276 -9.45 -21.07 -0.43
N MET A 277 -9.34 -19.89 0.15
CA MET A 277 -8.09 -19.28 0.58
C MET A 277 -7.94 -19.41 2.10
N THR A 278 -6.78 -19.84 2.57
CA THR A 278 -6.41 -19.78 3.98
C THR A 278 -5.62 -18.49 4.22
N VAL A 279 -6.21 -17.54 4.95
CA VAL A 279 -5.56 -16.27 5.31
C VAL A 279 -4.65 -16.50 6.49
N ILE A 280 -3.39 -16.07 6.41
CA ILE A 280 -2.34 -16.35 7.41
C ILE A 280 -1.68 -15.08 7.98
N ALA A 281 -1.86 -13.94 7.33
CA ALA A 281 -1.37 -12.64 7.81
C ALA A 281 -2.18 -11.50 7.20
N MET A 282 -2.20 -10.36 7.89
CA MET A 282 -2.69 -9.08 7.42
C MET A 282 -1.67 -7.98 7.76
N ASP A 283 -1.35 -7.10 6.83
CA ASP A 283 -0.49 -5.92 7.02
C ASP A 283 0.76 -6.18 7.87
N LEU A 284 1.59 -7.18 7.52
CA LEU A 284 2.77 -7.63 8.28
C LEU A 284 2.46 -8.29 9.65
N VAL A 285 1.21 -8.44 10.03
CA VAL A 285 0.81 -9.10 11.29
C VAL A 285 0.37 -10.53 11.01
N PRO A 286 1.10 -11.56 11.48
CA PRO A 286 0.63 -12.94 11.44
C PRO A 286 -0.66 -13.11 12.26
N ILE A 287 -1.61 -13.88 11.73
CA ILE A 287 -2.89 -14.15 12.38
C ILE A 287 -3.13 -15.64 12.55
N GLU A 288 -4.06 -16.00 13.44
CA GLU A 288 -4.61 -17.35 13.48
C GLU A 288 -5.24 -17.67 12.11
N PRO A 289 -4.86 -18.78 11.46
CA PRO A 289 -5.34 -19.07 10.12
C PRO A 289 -6.86 -19.28 10.06
N PHE A 290 -7.51 -18.62 9.12
CA PHE A 290 -8.92 -18.87 8.81
C PHE A 290 -9.13 -19.05 7.31
N THR A 291 -10.26 -19.61 6.89
CA THR A 291 -10.55 -19.88 5.49
C THR A 291 -11.72 -19.06 4.97
N THR A 292 -11.57 -18.55 3.74
CA THR A 292 -12.63 -17.80 3.06
C THR A 292 -12.57 -18.02 1.54
N ASP A 293 -13.69 -17.81 0.86
CA ASP A 293 -13.76 -17.82 -0.61
C ASP A 293 -13.59 -16.42 -1.21
N VAL A 294 -13.72 -15.36 -0.38
CA VAL A 294 -13.65 -13.97 -0.81
C VAL A 294 -12.90 -13.14 0.24
N ILE A 295 -11.99 -12.29 -0.21
CA ILE A 295 -11.28 -11.32 0.63
C ILE A 295 -11.69 -9.93 0.20
N TYR A 296 -12.16 -9.13 1.15
CA TYR A 296 -12.44 -7.71 0.97
C TYR A 296 -11.25 -6.91 1.46
N MET A 297 -10.73 -6.01 0.63
CA MET A 297 -9.53 -5.24 0.98
C MET A 297 -9.59 -3.81 0.47
N GLY A 298 -9.39 -2.87 1.38
CA GLY A 298 -9.25 -1.44 1.11
C GLY A 298 -7.86 -1.09 0.58
N MET A 299 -7.70 0.14 0.07
CA MET A 299 -6.44 0.67 -0.42
C MET A 299 -5.40 0.68 0.71
N GLY A 300 -4.17 0.26 0.39
CA GLY A 300 -3.07 0.09 1.34
C GLY A 300 -3.07 -1.23 2.11
N GLN A 301 -4.16 -1.99 2.12
CA GLN A 301 -4.25 -3.26 2.86
C GLN A 301 -3.53 -4.40 2.15
N ARG A 302 -3.00 -5.34 2.94
CA ARG A 302 -2.34 -6.56 2.47
C ARG A 302 -2.91 -7.77 3.20
N TYR A 303 -2.96 -8.89 2.48
CA TYR A 303 -3.26 -10.19 3.05
C TYR A 303 -2.34 -11.24 2.45
N ASP A 304 -1.80 -12.12 3.28
CA ASP A 304 -1.10 -13.31 2.82
C ASP A 304 -2.04 -14.50 2.88
N VAL A 305 -2.18 -15.20 1.77
CA VAL A 305 -3.11 -16.32 1.65
C VAL A 305 -2.41 -17.56 1.10
N ILE A 306 -2.90 -18.73 1.51
CA ILE A 306 -2.50 -20.01 0.95
C ILE A 306 -3.67 -20.58 0.16
N ILE A 307 -3.38 -21.00 -1.07
CA ILE A 307 -4.28 -21.79 -1.90
C ILE A 307 -3.70 -23.19 -2.08
N THR A 308 -4.57 -24.20 -2.15
CA THR A 308 -4.19 -25.56 -2.55
C THR A 308 -4.73 -25.84 -3.95
N ALA A 309 -3.87 -26.32 -4.82
CA ALA A 309 -4.23 -26.64 -6.20
C ALA A 309 -4.92 -28.02 -6.29
N ASP A 310 -6.11 -28.16 -5.69
CA ASP A 310 -6.85 -29.41 -5.57
C ASP A 310 -8.10 -29.51 -6.48
N GLN A 311 -8.25 -28.56 -7.41
CA GLN A 311 -9.45 -28.43 -8.26
C GLN A 311 -9.29 -28.97 -9.70
N ALA A 312 -8.22 -29.74 -9.98
CA ALA A 312 -7.97 -30.31 -11.33
C ALA A 312 -9.13 -31.16 -11.88
N ALA A 313 -9.96 -31.75 -11.02
CA ALA A 313 -11.16 -32.49 -11.41
C ALA A 313 -12.31 -31.59 -11.90
N VAL A 314 -12.26 -30.28 -11.60
CA VAL A 314 -13.29 -29.30 -11.98
C VAL A 314 -12.94 -28.65 -13.32
N ALA A 315 -11.70 -28.12 -13.45
CA ALA A 315 -11.22 -27.47 -14.67
C ALA A 315 -9.69 -27.44 -14.71
N ASP A 316 -9.13 -27.16 -15.90
CA ASP A 316 -7.69 -26.97 -16.12
C ASP A 316 -7.24 -25.53 -15.87
N SER A 317 -8.18 -24.60 -15.68
CA SER A 317 -7.93 -23.17 -15.47
C SER A 317 -9.09 -22.50 -14.74
N PHE A 318 -8.75 -21.47 -13.95
CA PHE A 318 -9.69 -20.75 -13.11
C PHE A 318 -9.45 -19.24 -13.18
N TRP A 319 -10.53 -18.45 -13.08
CA TRP A 319 -10.41 -17.01 -12.97
C TRP A 319 -9.88 -16.60 -11.60
N ILE A 320 -8.88 -15.73 -11.61
CA ILE A 320 -8.50 -14.86 -10.50
C ILE A 320 -9.26 -13.56 -10.70
N ARG A 321 -10.02 -13.09 -9.72
CA ARG A 321 -10.88 -11.91 -9.85
C ARG A 321 -10.53 -10.86 -8.81
N ALA A 322 -10.45 -9.60 -9.27
CA ALA A 322 -10.42 -8.41 -8.44
C ALA A 322 -11.62 -7.54 -8.82
N ILE A 323 -12.68 -7.55 -8.00
CA ILE A 323 -13.94 -6.88 -8.33
C ILE A 323 -14.03 -5.57 -7.55
N PRO A 324 -14.00 -4.39 -8.21
CA PRO A 324 -14.20 -3.11 -7.56
C PRO A 324 -15.57 -3.06 -6.88
N GLN A 325 -15.61 -2.53 -5.65
CA GLN A 325 -16.84 -2.44 -4.87
C GLN A 325 -17.52 -1.09 -5.13
N SER A 326 -18.61 -1.10 -5.89
CA SER A 326 -19.33 0.10 -6.33
C SER A 326 -20.01 0.91 -5.22
N ALA A 327 -19.98 0.43 -3.97
CA ALA A 327 -20.48 1.20 -2.82
C ALA A 327 -19.54 2.36 -2.43
N CYS A 328 -18.29 2.38 -2.87
CA CYS A 328 -17.28 3.36 -2.49
C CYS A 328 -16.63 4.07 -3.67
N SER A 329 -16.50 3.43 -4.83
CA SER A 329 -15.94 4.05 -6.04
C SER A 329 -16.55 3.44 -7.29
N GLU A 330 -16.46 4.16 -8.42
CA GLU A 330 -16.95 3.69 -9.70
C GLU A 330 -15.77 3.27 -10.60
N ASN A 331 -15.94 2.16 -11.33
CA ASN A 331 -14.98 1.63 -12.27
C ASN A 331 -15.70 0.99 -13.46
N ASP A 332 -15.37 1.41 -14.67
CA ASP A 332 -16.05 0.99 -15.91
C ASP A 332 -15.84 -0.49 -16.23
N SER A 333 -14.71 -1.08 -15.81
CA SER A 333 -14.45 -2.51 -16.01
C SER A 333 -15.31 -3.44 -15.14
N THR A 334 -15.99 -2.91 -14.14
CA THR A 334 -16.90 -3.65 -13.26
C THR A 334 -16.29 -4.96 -12.74
N ASP A 335 -16.67 -6.11 -13.28
CA ASP A 335 -16.15 -7.43 -12.89
C ASP A 335 -15.18 -8.06 -13.92
N ASN A 336 -14.65 -7.26 -14.87
CA ASN A 336 -13.72 -7.74 -15.90
C ASN A 336 -12.22 -7.55 -15.55
N ILE A 337 -11.90 -7.18 -14.32
CA ILE A 337 -10.52 -7.20 -13.81
C ILE A 337 -10.21 -8.64 -13.38
N LYS A 338 -9.55 -9.39 -14.28
CA LYS A 338 -9.33 -10.83 -14.12
C LYS A 338 -7.94 -11.26 -14.53
N GLY A 339 -7.40 -12.24 -13.79
CA GLY A 339 -6.23 -13.05 -14.16
C GLY A 339 -6.62 -14.52 -14.34
N ILE A 340 -5.65 -15.36 -14.67
CA ILE A 340 -5.87 -16.78 -14.90
C ILE A 340 -4.92 -17.63 -14.05
N LEU A 341 -5.48 -18.55 -13.29
CA LEU A 341 -4.76 -19.63 -12.62
C LEU A 341 -4.80 -20.87 -13.52
N TYR A 342 -3.66 -21.30 -14.04
CA TYR A 342 -3.52 -22.49 -14.87
C TYR A 342 -3.05 -23.70 -14.05
N TYR A 343 -3.60 -24.88 -14.32
CA TYR A 343 -3.09 -26.14 -13.82
C TYR A 343 -2.10 -26.75 -14.81
N GLY A 344 -0.85 -26.94 -14.35
CA GLY A 344 0.22 -27.49 -15.15
C GLY A 344 0.53 -26.64 -16.39
N SER A 345 0.44 -27.22 -17.56
CA SER A 345 0.72 -26.56 -18.86
C SER A 345 -0.55 -26.13 -19.62
N SER A 346 -1.70 -26.02 -18.94
CA SER A 346 -2.92 -25.55 -19.58
C SER A 346 -2.76 -24.13 -20.10
N THR A 347 -3.47 -23.83 -21.18
CA THR A 347 -3.61 -22.49 -21.77
C THR A 347 -5.07 -22.18 -22.09
N THR A 348 -5.98 -22.96 -21.52
CA THR A 348 -7.43 -22.85 -21.78
C THR A 348 -7.99 -21.64 -21.06
N THR A 349 -8.78 -20.83 -21.73
CA THR A 349 -9.53 -19.73 -21.08
C THR A 349 -10.53 -20.32 -20.08
N PRO A 350 -10.58 -19.84 -18.83
CA PRO A 350 -11.50 -20.36 -17.83
C PRO A 350 -12.97 -20.17 -18.21
N SER A 351 -13.79 -21.15 -17.85
CA SER A 351 -15.25 -21.08 -17.93
C SER A 351 -15.92 -21.17 -16.56
N THR A 352 -15.15 -20.95 -15.50
CA THR A 352 -15.59 -21.03 -14.10
C THR A 352 -16.37 -19.79 -13.69
N SER A 353 -17.07 -19.86 -12.56
CA SER A 353 -17.92 -18.79 -12.06
C SER A 353 -17.54 -18.39 -10.64
N LYS A 354 -17.88 -17.16 -10.30
CA LYS A 354 -17.68 -16.58 -8.95
C LYS A 354 -18.25 -17.50 -7.87
N PRO A 355 -17.63 -17.57 -6.67
CA PRO A 355 -18.16 -18.27 -5.53
C PRO A 355 -19.59 -17.85 -5.20
N SER A 356 -20.43 -18.77 -4.76
CA SER A 356 -21.81 -18.46 -4.37
C SER A 356 -21.90 -17.64 -3.07
N SER A 357 -20.81 -17.58 -2.31
CA SER A 357 -20.64 -16.74 -1.12
C SER A 357 -20.44 -15.25 -1.47
N TYR A 358 -19.96 -14.95 -2.70
CA TYR A 358 -19.79 -13.57 -3.13
C TYR A 358 -21.15 -12.89 -3.37
N THR A 359 -21.33 -11.75 -2.71
CA THR A 359 -22.48 -10.87 -2.90
C THR A 359 -21.99 -9.53 -3.43
N SER A 360 -22.54 -9.07 -4.56
CA SER A 360 -22.20 -7.76 -5.12
C SER A 360 -22.78 -6.62 -4.27
N GLY A 361 -22.08 -5.47 -4.25
CA GLY A 361 -22.55 -4.26 -3.56
C GLY A 361 -22.34 -4.31 -2.05
N GLN A 362 -21.27 -4.95 -1.58
CA GLN A 362 -20.85 -4.86 -0.18
C GLN A 362 -20.41 -3.43 0.17
N ASP A 363 -20.49 -3.10 1.45
CA ASP A 363 -20.30 -1.73 1.97
C ASP A 363 -18.81 -1.33 2.10
N CYS A 364 -17.88 -1.88 1.31
CA CYS A 364 -16.44 -1.57 1.36
C CYS A 364 -15.89 -1.58 2.81
N VAL A 365 -16.09 -2.68 3.47
CA VAL A 365 -15.68 -2.89 4.86
C VAL A 365 -14.47 -3.80 4.94
N ASP A 366 -13.81 -3.83 6.09
CA ASP A 366 -12.80 -4.84 6.42
C ASP A 366 -13.42 -6.24 6.48
N MET A 367 -12.58 -7.26 6.45
CA MET A 367 -12.97 -8.63 6.84
C MET A 367 -13.47 -8.64 8.28
N ASP A 368 -14.29 -9.63 8.65
CA ASP A 368 -14.87 -9.71 10.00
C ASP A 368 -13.75 -9.72 11.07
N ALA A 369 -13.84 -8.80 12.02
CA ALA A 369 -12.85 -8.67 13.09
C ALA A 369 -12.67 -9.94 13.93
N SER A 370 -13.69 -10.81 13.97
CA SER A 370 -13.61 -12.10 14.67
C SER A 370 -12.71 -13.14 13.97
N ASP A 371 -12.45 -12.97 12.68
CA ASP A 371 -11.55 -13.80 11.89
C ASP A 371 -10.11 -13.25 11.89
N LEU A 372 -9.94 -11.94 12.13
CA LEU A 372 -8.67 -11.24 12.10
C LEU A 372 -7.95 -11.26 13.47
N VAL A 373 -7.67 -12.45 13.99
CA VAL A 373 -7.07 -12.63 15.32
C VAL A 373 -5.55 -12.67 15.23
N PRO A 374 -4.81 -11.67 15.76
CA PRO A 374 -3.35 -11.70 15.77
C PRO A 374 -2.81 -12.94 16.50
N TYR A 375 -1.83 -13.61 15.87
CA TYR A 375 -1.21 -14.83 16.45
C TYR A 375 -0.43 -14.47 17.74
N ILE A 376 0.31 -13.38 17.74
CA ILE A 376 0.94 -12.82 18.94
C ILE A 376 -0.05 -11.88 19.62
N SER A 377 -0.61 -12.36 20.73
CA SER A 377 -1.63 -11.63 21.49
C SER A 377 -1.06 -10.41 22.19
N GLN A 378 -1.78 -9.29 22.11
CA GLN A 378 -1.51 -8.09 22.91
C GLN A 378 -2.72 -7.72 23.76
N THR A 379 -2.44 -7.35 25.03
CA THR A 379 -3.45 -6.84 25.95
C THR A 379 -3.22 -5.36 26.19
N ILE A 380 -4.29 -4.58 26.05
CA ILE A 380 -4.24 -3.13 26.15
C ILE A 380 -4.58 -2.72 27.58
N SER A 381 -3.76 -1.85 28.17
CA SER A 381 -4.12 -1.18 29.42
C SER A 381 -5.02 0.03 29.15
N SER A 382 -5.56 0.64 30.19
CA SER A 382 -6.35 1.87 30.06
C SER A 382 -5.52 2.97 29.36
N ALA A 383 -6.16 3.73 28.46
CA ALA A 383 -5.56 4.87 27.81
C ALA A 383 -5.08 5.92 28.80
N THR A 384 -3.98 6.57 28.46
CA THR A 384 -3.49 7.78 29.15
C THR A 384 -3.73 9.05 28.33
N SER A 385 -3.97 8.89 27.01
CA SER A 385 -4.38 9.95 26.10
C SER A 385 -5.55 9.47 25.25
N GLU A 386 -6.56 10.32 25.09
CA GLU A 386 -7.75 10.03 24.28
C GLU A 386 -8.02 11.22 23.36
N GLY A 387 -8.27 10.96 22.09
CA GLY A 387 -8.64 11.93 21.08
C GLY A 387 -9.90 11.51 20.32
N GLU A 388 -10.64 12.47 19.80
CA GLU A 388 -11.75 12.23 18.88
C GLU A 388 -11.63 13.18 17.69
N GLU A 389 -11.55 12.62 16.49
CA GLU A 389 -11.46 13.32 15.23
C GLU A 389 -12.68 13.06 14.37
N THR A 390 -13.34 14.13 13.91
CA THR A 390 -14.50 14.00 13.02
C THR A 390 -14.14 14.40 11.60
N ALA A 391 -14.19 13.43 10.69
CA ALA A 391 -13.96 13.65 9.29
C ALA A 391 -15.19 14.19 8.56
N LYS A 392 -15.01 15.22 7.76
CA LYS A 392 -16.03 15.79 6.88
C LYS A 392 -15.39 16.40 5.64
N VAL A 393 -16.17 16.52 4.57
CA VAL A 393 -15.77 17.23 3.34
C VAL A 393 -16.61 18.50 3.17
N ALA A 394 -16.00 19.55 2.65
CA ALA A 394 -16.68 20.80 2.29
C ALA A 394 -15.90 21.53 1.19
N PHE A 395 -16.56 22.45 0.47
CA PHE A 395 -15.88 23.36 -0.43
C PHE A 395 -15.16 24.47 0.36
N ASN A 396 -13.92 24.76 -0.03
CA ASN A 396 -13.18 25.92 0.47
C ASN A 396 -13.62 27.21 -0.23
N SER A 397 -12.92 28.33 0.03
CA SER A 397 -13.21 29.65 -0.60
C SER A 397 -12.99 29.67 -2.12
N ASP A 398 -12.16 28.79 -2.64
CA ASP A 398 -11.81 28.68 -4.05
C ASP A 398 -12.70 27.68 -4.81
N ASN A 399 -13.71 27.16 -4.12
CA ASN A 399 -14.68 26.19 -4.61
C ASN A 399 -14.05 24.82 -4.96
N LEU A 400 -13.04 24.40 -4.18
CA LEU A 400 -12.39 23.11 -4.23
C LEU A 400 -12.87 22.24 -3.07
N PHE A 401 -13.06 20.95 -3.29
CA PHE A 401 -13.30 19.99 -2.22
C PHE A 401 -12.08 19.92 -1.31
N LYS A 402 -12.30 20.00 -0.01
CA LYS A 402 -11.26 19.77 1.00
C LYS A 402 -11.82 18.94 2.14
N TRP A 403 -11.00 18.03 2.64
CA TRP A 403 -11.32 17.23 3.82
C TRP A 403 -10.87 17.95 5.08
N TYR A 404 -11.61 17.76 6.12
CA TYR A 404 -11.37 18.36 7.44
C TYR A 404 -11.41 17.25 8.50
N LEU A 405 -10.37 17.18 9.33
CA LEU A 405 -10.44 16.51 10.62
C LEU A 405 -10.75 17.57 11.68
N ASN A 406 -11.89 17.43 12.37
CA ASN A 406 -12.54 18.47 13.17
C ASN A 406 -12.80 19.74 12.36
N SER A 407 -11.89 20.67 12.32
CA SER A 407 -12.02 21.92 11.57
C SER A 407 -10.77 22.27 10.75
N THR A 408 -9.79 21.36 10.72
CA THR A 408 -8.52 21.56 10.05
C THR A 408 -8.45 20.69 8.79
N THR A 409 -8.11 21.30 7.67
CA THR A 409 -7.59 20.65 6.48
C THR A 409 -6.09 20.64 6.60
N MET A 410 -5.45 19.47 6.53
CA MET A 410 -4.00 19.40 6.59
C MET A 410 -3.39 20.03 5.34
N VAL A 411 -2.45 20.94 5.56
CA VAL A 411 -1.59 21.50 4.52
C VAL A 411 -0.22 21.71 5.15
N VAL A 412 0.78 21.04 4.60
CA VAL A 412 2.19 21.11 5.00
C VAL A 412 3.04 21.54 3.80
N GLU A 413 4.13 22.22 4.03
CA GLU A 413 4.97 22.78 2.96
C GLU A 413 6.08 21.81 2.59
N TRP A 414 6.30 21.58 1.29
CA TRP A 414 7.35 20.69 0.78
C TRP A 414 8.75 21.08 1.23
N SER A 415 9.00 22.37 1.39
CA SER A 415 10.32 22.93 1.75
C SER A 415 10.56 23.03 3.27
N ASP A 416 9.54 22.77 4.12
CA ASP A 416 9.64 22.88 5.58
C ASP A 416 9.06 21.67 6.32
N PRO A 417 9.69 20.48 6.17
CA PRO A 417 9.17 19.26 6.76
C PRO A 417 9.16 19.31 8.29
N THR A 418 8.18 18.62 8.89
CA THR A 418 7.98 18.59 10.34
C THR A 418 9.25 18.18 11.11
N LEU A 419 10.05 17.23 10.60
CA LEU A 419 11.31 16.84 11.24
C LEU A 419 12.32 17.98 11.26
N LEU A 420 12.36 18.83 10.25
CA LEU A 420 13.24 20.01 10.24
C LEU A 420 12.76 21.05 11.28
N GLN A 421 11.44 21.29 11.34
CA GLN A 421 10.84 22.15 12.37
C GLN A 421 11.16 21.66 13.79
N VAL A 422 11.05 20.33 14.04
CA VAL A 422 11.42 19.71 15.33
C VAL A 422 12.90 19.90 15.63
N TYR A 423 13.78 19.70 14.65
CA TYR A 423 15.22 19.92 14.82
C TYR A 423 15.55 21.36 15.20
N ASP A 424 14.88 22.33 14.60
CA ASP A 424 15.02 23.77 14.89
C ASP A 424 14.35 24.20 16.21
N ASN A 425 13.90 23.24 17.01
CA ASN A 425 13.23 23.42 18.29
C ASN A 425 11.91 24.21 18.20
N THR A 426 11.13 24.00 17.17
CA THR A 426 9.77 24.52 17.09
C THR A 426 8.96 24.08 18.29
N THR A 427 8.35 25.03 18.97
CA THR A 427 7.51 24.78 20.16
C THR A 427 6.01 24.95 19.89
N SER A 428 5.65 25.30 18.66
CA SER A 428 4.27 25.50 18.22
C SER A 428 4.21 25.37 16.71
N PHE A 429 3.53 24.35 16.23
CA PHE A 429 3.28 24.10 14.82
C PHE A 429 2.11 24.96 14.33
N ASP A 430 2.10 25.30 13.04
CA ASP A 430 0.95 25.94 12.44
C ASP A 430 -0.26 25.01 12.49
N THR A 431 -1.45 25.59 12.65
CA THR A 431 -2.70 24.80 12.75
C THR A 431 -2.93 23.94 11.51
N SER A 432 -2.52 24.41 10.33
CA SER A 432 -2.61 23.68 9.07
C SER A 432 -1.76 22.39 9.05
N ASN A 433 -0.70 22.32 9.86
CA ASN A 433 0.11 21.09 9.95
C ASN A 433 -0.61 19.96 10.68
N ALA A 434 -1.77 20.23 11.28
CA ALA A 434 -2.63 19.24 11.97
C ALA A 434 -1.85 18.32 12.96
N VAL A 435 -0.91 18.92 13.72
CA VAL A 435 -0.06 18.18 14.68
C VAL A 435 -0.80 17.86 15.96
N ILE A 436 -0.69 16.61 16.40
CA ILE A 436 -1.05 16.13 17.73
C ILE A 436 0.24 15.73 18.44
N GLU A 437 0.61 16.47 19.50
CA GLU A 437 1.82 16.18 20.29
C GLU A 437 1.56 15.05 21.28
N LEU A 438 2.44 14.03 21.31
CA LEU A 438 2.43 12.88 22.21
C LEU A 438 3.75 12.81 22.98
N PRO A 439 3.89 13.57 24.08
CA PRO A 439 5.18 13.73 24.76
C PRO A 439 5.59 12.54 25.62
N ASP A 440 4.64 11.72 26.08
CA ASP A 440 4.90 10.66 27.05
C ASP A 440 5.29 9.36 26.34
N ALA A 441 6.36 8.71 26.84
CA ALA A 441 6.83 7.44 26.32
C ALA A 441 6.03 6.25 26.87
N ASP A 442 5.91 5.19 26.08
CA ASP A 442 5.34 3.89 26.47
C ASP A 442 3.89 3.96 26.97
N VAL A 443 3.11 4.94 26.53
CA VAL A 443 1.70 5.09 26.90
C VAL A 443 0.77 4.68 25.77
N TRP A 444 -0.44 4.23 26.12
CA TRP A 444 -1.48 3.94 25.14
C TRP A 444 -2.22 5.23 24.76
N VAL A 445 -2.32 5.45 23.46
CA VAL A 445 -3.15 6.49 22.85
C VAL A 445 -4.36 5.82 22.23
N TYR A 446 -5.56 6.32 22.56
CA TYR A 446 -6.81 5.92 21.93
C TYR A 446 -7.30 7.06 21.04
N LEU A 447 -7.64 6.74 19.82
CA LEU A 447 -8.19 7.70 18.88
C LEU A 447 -9.51 7.16 18.33
N VAL A 448 -10.52 8.01 18.38
CA VAL A 448 -11.82 7.78 17.73
C VAL A 448 -11.85 8.62 16.46
N ILE A 449 -12.00 7.98 15.32
CA ILE A 449 -12.20 8.65 14.03
C ILE A 449 -13.65 8.38 13.63
N ALA A 450 -14.43 9.43 13.40
CA ALA A 450 -15.85 9.31 13.08
C ALA A 450 -16.21 10.15 11.86
N THR A 451 -17.23 9.72 11.15
CA THR A 451 -17.77 10.47 10.00
C THR A 451 -19.28 10.32 9.91
N THR A 452 -19.94 11.36 9.39
CA THR A 452 -21.34 11.28 8.94
C THR A 452 -21.45 11.13 7.42
N PHE A 453 -20.32 11.16 6.73
CA PHE A 453 -20.27 10.99 5.28
C PHE A 453 -20.51 9.52 4.91
N THR A 454 -21.17 9.28 3.77
CA THR A 454 -21.66 7.94 3.42
C THR A 454 -20.71 7.12 2.56
N VAL A 455 -19.46 7.54 2.45
CA VAL A 455 -18.37 6.77 1.80
C VAL A 455 -17.43 6.26 2.88
N PRO A 456 -17.01 4.99 2.86
CA PRO A 456 -15.99 4.48 3.76
C PRO A 456 -14.59 4.97 3.37
N HIS A 457 -13.67 4.99 4.35
CA HIS A 457 -12.31 5.49 4.15
C HIS A 457 -11.28 4.54 4.76
N PRO A 458 -10.26 4.08 4.01
CA PRO A 458 -9.11 3.38 4.59
C PRO A 458 -8.21 4.37 5.33
N ILE A 459 -8.05 4.18 6.62
CA ILE A 459 -7.20 5.02 7.48
C ILE A 459 -5.89 4.29 7.72
N HIS A 460 -4.80 4.90 7.31
CA HIS A 460 -3.44 4.41 7.52
C HIS A 460 -2.70 5.26 8.54
N LEU A 461 -1.90 4.62 9.40
CA LEU A 461 -1.00 5.26 10.36
C LEU A 461 0.44 4.78 10.11
N HIS A 462 1.33 5.73 9.86
CA HIS A 462 2.76 5.47 9.70
C HIS A 462 3.44 5.08 11.01
N GLY A 463 4.50 4.31 10.93
CA GLY A 463 5.35 3.95 12.08
C GLY A 463 4.75 2.99 13.10
N HIS A 464 3.48 2.63 12.97
CA HIS A 464 2.75 1.81 13.94
C HIS A 464 1.82 0.80 13.27
N ASP A 465 1.76 -0.39 13.82
CA ASP A 465 0.66 -1.33 13.65
C ASP A 465 -0.34 -1.13 14.79
N PHE A 466 -1.41 -0.42 14.56
CA PHE A 466 -2.42 -0.10 15.58
C PHE A 466 -3.43 -1.23 15.79
N LEU A 467 -4.07 -1.21 16.95
CA LEU A 467 -5.11 -2.15 17.35
C LEU A 467 -6.50 -1.56 17.08
N ILE A 468 -7.39 -2.34 16.46
CA ILE A 468 -8.78 -1.93 16.20
C ILE A 468 -9.65 -2.32 17.39
N LEU A 469 -10.01 -1.33 18.22
CA LEU A 469 -10.79 -1.56 19.42
C LEU A 469 -12.28 -1.65 19.16
N ALA A 470 -12.77 -0.90 18.19
CA ALA A 470 -14.14 -0.94 17.72
C ALA A 470 -14.25 -0.32 16.33
N GLN A 471 -15.18 -0.81 15.55
CA GLN A 471 -15.50 -0.33 14.22
C GLN A 471 -16.99 -0.55 13.98
N GLY A 472 -17.70 0.44 13.48
CA GLY A 472 -19.14 0.29 13.29
C GLY A 472 -19.82 1.49 12.64
N SER A 473 -21.06 1.28 12.20
CA SER A 473 -21.92 2.33 11.63
C SER A 473 -22.63 3.13 12.73
N GLY A 474 -22.96 4.37 12.43
CA GLY A 474 -23.65 5.29 13.35
C GLY A 474 -22.70 6.10 14.23
N THR A 475 -23.25 6.82 15.19
CA THR A 475 -22.47 7.71 16.07
C THR A 475 -21.77 6.90 17.16
N TYR A 476 -20.48 7.14 17.34
CA TYR A 476 -19.74 6.59 18.48
C TYR A 476 -20.27 7.16 19.81
N SER A 477 -20.34 6.31 20.80
CA SER A 477 -20.59 6.71 22.19
C SER A 477 -19.92 5.72 23.13
N SER A 478 -19.07 6.21 24.02
CA SER A 478 -18.40 5.41 25.04
C SER A 478 -19.35 4.67 25.99
N ASP A 479 -20.61 5.17 26.14
CA ASP A 479 -21.65 4.54 26.96
C ASP A 479 -22.26 3.29 26.31
N SER A 480 -22.17 3.15 24.98
CA SER A 480 -22.87 2.09 24.23
C SER A 480 -21.96 1.19 23.41
N VAL A 481 -20.77 1.65 23.04
CA VAL A 481 -19.79 0.86 22.28
C VAL A 481 -18.87 0.12 23.24
N THR A 482 -18.80 -1.19 23.08
CA THR A 482 -17.86 -2.02 23.85
C THR A 482 -16.55 -2.14 23.07
N LEU A 483 -15.45 -1.72 23.68
CA LEU A 483 -14.13 -1.85 23.10
C LEU A 483 -13.59 -3.28 23.26
N ASN A 484 -13.01 -3.83 22.20
CA ASN A 484 -12.25 -5.07 22.26
C ASN A 484 -10.86 -4.78 22.82
N MET A 485 -10.61 -5.16 24.07
CA MET A 485 -9.34 -4.92 24.78
C MET A 485 -8.46 -6.15 24.86
N ASP A 486 -8.96 -7.31 24.40
CA ASP A 486 -8.27 -8.59 24.50
C ASP A 486 -7.97 -9.12 23.09
N ASN A 487 -6.73 -9.01 22.69
CA ASN A 487 -6.22 -9.41 21.37
C ASN A 487 -7.05 -8.90 20.18
N PRO A 488 -7.34 -7.58 20.07
CA PRO A 488 -8.09 -7.06 18.92
C PRO A 488 -7.29 -7.19 17.62
N PRO A 489 -7.93 -7.10 16.45
CA PRO A 489 -7.21 -7.01 15.18
C PRO A 489 -6.14 -5.93 15.23
N ARG A 490 -4.96 -6.23 14.67
CA ARG A 490 -3.82 -5.31 14.64
C ARG A 490 -3.31 -5.18 13.20
N ARG A 491 -3.23 -3.96 12.70
CA ARG A 491 -2.82 -3.66 11.34
C ARG A 491 -2.42 -2.18 11.21
N ASP A 492 -1.90 -1.77 10.07
CA ASP A 492 -1.55 -0.36 9.81
C ASP A 492 -2.58 0.41 8.99
N THR A 493 -3.55 -0.29 8.38
CA THR A 493 -4.60 0.32 7.55
C THR A 493 -5.95 -0.34 7.82
N ALA A 494 -6.97 0.43 8.26
CA ALA A 494 -8.31 -0.06 8.57
C ALA A 494 -9.40 0.84 7.99
N MET A 495 -10.54 0.25 7.62
CA MET A 495 -11.66 1.00 7.06
C MET A 495 -12.41 1.79 8.15
N LEU A 496 -12.54 3.10 7.97
CA LEU A 496 -13.55 3.91 8.65
C LEU A 496 -14.89 3.69 7.93
N PRO A 497 -15.89 3.06 8.58
CA PRO A 497 -17.15 2.74 7.90
C PRO A 497 -17.96 3.96 7.48
N SER A 498 -18.76 3.80 6.44
CA SER A 498 -19.77 4.77 5.99
C SER A 498 -20.65 5.22 7.15
N ALA A 499 -20.79 6.56 7.32
CA ALA A 499 -21.56 7.17 8.39
C ALA A 499 -21.32 6.47 9.75
N GLY A 500 -20.04 6.27 10.09
CA GLY A 500 -19.65 5.41 11.21
C GLY A 500 -18.42 5.90 11.96
N TYR A 501 -17.79 4.97 12.64
CA TYR A 501 -16.62 5.22 13.46
C TYR A 501 -15.60 4.08 13.40
N LEU A 502 -14.35 4.43 13.63
CA LEU A 502 -13.20 3.56 13.84
C LEU A 502 -12.51 4.00 15.14
N VAL A 503 -12.34 3.08 16.08
CA VAL A 503 -11.60 3.31 17.33
C VAL A 503 -10.32 2.51 17.28
N ILE A 504 -9.19 3.21 17.29
CA ILE A 504 -7.86 2.59 17.26
C ILE A 504 -7.09 2.85 18.56
N ALA A 505 -6.11 2.00 18.84
CA ALA A 505 -5.12 2.24 19.87
C ALA A 505 -3.72 1.91 19.36
N PHE A 506 -2.75 2.73 19.73
CA PHE A 506 -1.34 2.46 19.52
C PHE A 506 -0.52 2.90 20.74
N LYS A 507 0.73 2.45 20.82
CA LYS A 507 1.60 2.76 21.92
C LYS A 507 2.67 3.75 21.48
N THR A 508 2.96 4.75 22.33
CA THR A 508 4.03 5.72 22.06
C THR A 508 5.40 5.09 22.34
N ASP A 509 5.80 4.15 21.52
CA ASP A 509 7.06 3.41 21.66
C ASP A 509 8.07 3.72 20.54
N ASN A 510 7.73 4.63 19.62
CA ASN A 510 8.52 4.94 18.44
C ASN A 510 8.63 6.46 18.19
N PRO A 511 9.65 7.16 18.71
CA PRO A 511 9.76 8.60 18.60
C PRO A 511 9.87 9.05 17.12
N GLY A 512 9.02 10.01 16.71
CA GLY A 512 8.99 10.48 15.32
C GLY A 512 7.84 11.42 15.02
N ALA A 513 7.83 11.94 13.80
CA ALA A 513 6.68 12.60 13.18
C ALA A 513 5.99 11.57 12.27
N TRP A 514 4.77 11.17 12.62
CA TRP A 514 4.06 10.07 12.00
C TRP A 514 2.76 10.55 11.37
N LEU A 515 2.64 10.38 10.05
CA LEU A 515 1.43 10.72 9.31
C LEU A 515 0.32 9.70 9.61
N MET A 516 -0.92 10.19 9.78
CA MET A 516 -2.14 9.40 9.69
C MET A 516 -3.04 10.03 8.63
N HIS A 517 -3.46 9.24 7.64
CA HIS A 517 -4.23 9.76 6.52
C HIS A 517 -5.24 8.75 5.97
N CYS A 518 -6.22 9.24 5.24
CA CYS A 518 -7.03 8.40 4.37
C CYS A 518 -6.19 7.91 3.20
N HIS A 519 -6.20 6.62 2.89
CA HIS A 519 -5.38 6.05 1.81
C HIS A 519 -6.06 6.11 0.42
N ILE A 520 -7.19 6.81 0.29
CA ILE A 520 -7.73 7.24 -1.01
C ILE A 520 -6.89 8.44 -1.46
N GLY A 521 -6.22 8.34 -2.62
CA GLY A 521 -5.25 9.34 -3.06
C GLY A 521 -5.84 10.75 -3.18
N TRP A 522 -7.03 10.87 -3.74
CA TRP A 522 -7.74 12.16 -3.84
C TRP A 522 -7.94 12.81 -2.48
N HIS A 523 -8.40 12.03 -1.49
CA HIS A 523 -8.69 12.53 -0.15
C HIS A 523 -7.44 12.96 0.62
N THR A 524 -6.33 12.25 0.46
CA THR A 524 -5.04 12.63 1.05
C THR A 524 -4.59 13.96 0.48
N SER A 525 -4.56 14.11 -0.85
CA SER A 525 -4.20 15.36 -1.53
C SER A 525 -5.15 16.52 -1.20
N GLU A 526 -6.41 16.22 -0.82
CA GLU A 526 -7.40 17.19 -0.37
C GLU A 526 -7.34 17.48 1.13
N GLY A 527 -6.35 16.93 1.85
CA GLY A 527 -6.06 17.24 3.25
C GLY A 527 -6.73 16.35 4.29
N PHE A 528 -7.18 15.14 3.93
CA PHE A 528 -7.67 14.14 4.90
C PHE A 528 -6.51 13.46 5.61
N ALA A 529 -5.79 14.23 6.41
CA ALA A 529 -4.64 13.78 7.15
C ALA A 529 -4.46 14.57 8.44
N LEU A 530 -3.69 14.01 9.36
CA LEU A 530 -3.09 14.64 10.53
C LEU A 530 -1.74 13.98 10.81
N GLN A 531 -0.97 14.51 11.75
CA GLN A 531 0.28 13.90 12.15
C GLN A 531 0.44 13.88 13.66
N PHE A 532 1.12 12.84 14.14
CA PHE A 532 1.55 12.75 15.53
C PHE A 532 3.03 13.13 15.62
N VAL A 533 3.37 14.07 16.51
CA VAL A 533 4.76 14.28 16.94
C VAL A 533 4.94 13.56 18.26
N GLU A 534 5.51 12.37 18.17
CA GLU A 534 5.69 11.46 19.30
C GLU A 534 7.06 11.66 19.93
N ARG A 535 7.08 11.96 21.24
CA ARG A 535 8.30 12.06 22.05
C ARG A 535 9.31 13.06 21.44
N GLN A 536 8.86 14.26 21.13
CA GLN A 536 9.63 15.30 20.43
C GLN A 536 11.05 15.49 20.97
N ASP A 537 11.24 15.44 22.30
CA ASP A 537 12.55 15.62 22.93
C ASP A 537 13.59 14.56 22.51
N GLU A 538 13.14 13.40 22.01
CA GLU A 538 14.02 12.30 21.59
C GLU A 538 14.33 12.36 20.08
N ILE A 539 13.46 12.95 19.27
CA ILE A 539 13.56 12.97 17.80
C ILE A 539 14.85 13.64 17.35
N THR A 540 15.22 14.77 17.94
CA THR A 540 16.42 15.55 17.53
C THR A 540 17.70 14.71 17.56
N ALA A 541 17.80 13.75 18.48
CA ALA A 541 18.98 12.87 18.59
C ALA A 541 19.02 11.77 17.51
N LEU A 542 17.89 11.53 16.83
CA LEU A 542 17.74 10.49 15.80
C LEU A 542 17.91 11.03 14.38
N ILE A 543 17.86 12.36 14.20
CA ILE A 543 17.94 13.02 12.88
C ILE A 543 19.39 13.10 12.41
N ASP A 544 19.65 12.62 11.20
CA ASP A 544 20.84 13.01 10.44
C ASP A 544 20.56 14.37 9.75
N TYR A 545 20.91 15.43 10.47
CA TYR A 545 20.63 16.80 10.03
C TYR A 545 21.30 17.14 8.68
N ASP A 546 22.55 16.69 8.50
CA ASP A 546 23.29 17.02 7.26
C ASP A 546 22.55 16.44 6.03
N SER A 547 22.09 15.21 6.13
CA SER A 547 21.30 14.56 5.06
C SER A 547 19.94 15.24 4.84
N LEU A 548 19.23 15.59 5.92
CA LEU A 548 17.93 16.27 5.83
C LEU A 548 18.07 17.66 5.23
N SER A 549 19.03 18.46 5.71
CA SER A 549 19.32 19.80 5.23
C SER A 549 19.75 19.81 3.76
N ASP A 550 20.65 18.89 3.36
CA ASP A 550 21.11 18.79 1.98
C ASP A 550 19.95 18.51 1.01
N THR A 551 18.99 17.65 1.41
CA THR A 551 17.80 17.36 0.60
C THR A 551 16.89 18.59 0.49
N CYS A 552 16.67 19.31 1.60
CA CYS A 552 15.82 20.50 1.64
C CYS A 552 16.47 21.70 0.88
N ASP A 553 17.78 21.89 0.99
CA ASP A 553 18.50 22.91 0.22
C ASP A 553 18.43 22.63 -1.29
N ALA A 554 18.54 21.36 -1.68
CA ALA A 554 18.40 20.96 -3.08
C ALA A 554 16.98 21.20 -3.60
N TRP A 555 15.94 20.87 -2.80
CA TRP A 555 14.55 21.10 -3.16
C TRP A 555 14.24 22.60 -3.28
N THR A 556 14.58 23.41 -2.28
CA THR A 556 14.35 24.86 -2.29
C THR A 556 15.01 25.52 -3.49
N THR A 557 16.26 25.12 -3.81
CA THR A 557 16.96 25.62 -5.00
C THR A 557 16.22 25.27 -6.29
N TYR A 558 15.66 24.07 -6.36
CA TYR A 558 14.89 23.59 -7.52
C TYR A 558 13.56 24.33 -7.65
N GLU A 559 12.80 24.41 -6.56
CA GLU A 559 11.51 25.11 -6.47
C GLU A 559 11.63 26.57 -6.90
N ASP A 560 12.62 27.29 -6.37
CA ASP A 560 12.91 28.67 -6.74
C ASP A 560 13.29 28.81 -8.23
N THR A 561 14.07 27.87 -8.77
CA THR A 561 14.57 27.93 -10.15
C THR A 561 13.46 27.71 -11.17
N TYR A 562 12.56 26.78 -10.88
CA TYR A 562 11.51 26.36 -11.81
C TYR A 562 10.13 26.92 -11.47
N SER A 563 10.01 27.68 -10.37
CA SER A 563 8.74 28.22 -9.85
C SER A 563 7.69 27.12 -9.69
N VAL A 564 8.08 26.04 -9.00
CA VAL A 564 7.17 24.94 -8.68
C VAL A 564 6.15 25.45 -7.66
N GLU A 565 4.87 25.24 -7.91
CA GLU A 565 3.79 25.62 -7.02
C GLU A 565 3.16 24.35 -6.44
N GLN A 566 2.95 24.32 -5.14
CA GLN A 566 2.22 23.23 -4.46
C GLN A 566 0.72 23.52 -4.55
N ASP A 567 -0.05 22.55 -5.04
CA ASP A 567 -1.51 22.65 -5.24
C ASP A 567 -2.32 21.64 -4.41
N ASP A 568 -1.63 20.79 -3.63
CA ASP A 568 -2.22 19.77 -2.78
C ASP A 568 -1.93 19.98 -1.27
N SER A 569 -2.20 18.96 -0.46
CA SER A 569 -1.94 18.96 0.98
C SER A 569 -0.44 18.95 1.36
N GLY A 570 0.44 18.57 0.45
CA GLY A 570 1.88 18.42 0.65
C GLY A 570 2.34 17.00 1.01
N VAL A 571 1.43 16.03 1.15
CA VAL A 571 1.74 14.63 1.51
C VAL A 571 1.21 13.64 0.49
#